data_06d8fb1046d1e9ad40fee85c8bb79939
#
_entry.id   06d8fb1046d1e9ad40fee85c8bb79939
#
_cell.length_a   1.000
_cell.length_b   1.000
_cell.length_c   1.000
_cell.angle_alpha   90.00
_cell.angle_beta   90.00
_cell.angle_gamma   90.00
#
_symmetry.space_group_name_H-M   'P 1'
#
loop_
_entity.id
_entity.type
_entity.pdbx_description
1 polymer ?
#
loop_
_entity_poly.entity_id
_entity_poly.type
_entity_poly.pdbx_seq_one_letter_code
_entity_poly.pdbx_strand_id
1 'polypeptide(L)'
;MNNSKPILIIKTGNTYPQISQHYGDFDHWIHAGLGNSPASVISAHQGEPLPEPTSLAGVVITGSHAMVTEQTPWMRTLTHWLYRLVKDSPAMPVLGLCFGHQLLAHALGGEVADNPMGMEVGTVPLRLTEAGHHDPLLSAIVGHPWAQVVHRQSVLTPPRGATVLASNVHDACQAFRYGECVWGVQFHPEFSADVMRAYLQALSGDSLTQQQVDTHLQDVRECQDASSILARFARLTLPQVA
;
A
#
# COMPACT_ATOMS: atom_id res chain seq x y z
N MET A 1 8.56 18.79 -25.33
CA MET A 1 8.85 17.89 -24.18
C MET A 1 7.59 17.85 -23.35
N ASN A 2 6.99 16.67 -23.21
CA ASN A 2 5.75 16.52 -22.45
C ASN A 2 6.08 16.72 -20.96
N ASN A 3 5.74 17.87 -20.42
CA ASN A 3 6.06 18.27 -19.03
C ASN A 3 5.02 17.68 -18.06
N SER A 4 4.75 16.36 -18.18
CA SER A 4 3.84 15.67 -17.26
C SER A 4 4.53 15.56 -15.89
N LYS A 5 3.83 16.02 -14.84
CA LYS A 5 4.30 15.90 -13.47
C LYS A 5 4.47 14.43 -13.12
N PRO A 6 5.49 14.05 -12.32
CA PRO A 6 5.68 12.65 -11.90
C PRO A 6 4.73 12.23 -10.79
N ILE A 7 4.49 10.93 -10.68
CA ILE A 7 3.98 10.29 -9.47
C ILE A 7 5.16 10.15 -8.50
N LEU A 8 5.01 10.63 -7.27
CA LEU A 8 6.01 10.48 -6.23
C LEU A 8 5.84 9.13 -5.53
N ILE A 9 6.86 8.31 -5.54
CA ILE A 9 6.96 7.10 -4.71
C ILE A 9 7.73 7.45 -3.44
N ILE A 10 7.06 7.45 -2.29
CA ILE A 10 7.67 7.69 -0.99
C ILE A 10 8.08 6.35 -0.40
N LYS A 11 9.37 6.08 -0.43
CA LYS A 11 9.95 4.87 0.13
C LYS A 11 10.08 5.00 1.65
N THR A 12 9.42 4.10 2.37
CA THR A 12 9.31 4.10 3.84
C THR A 12 10.15 3.00 4.51
N GLY A 13 10.84 2.20 3.71
CA GLY A 13 11.72 1.13 4.15
C GLY A 13 12.26 0.34 2.98
N ASN A 14 13.05 -0.70 3.28
CA ASN A 14 13.54 -1.66 2.30
C ASN A 14 12.98 -3.04 2.61
N THR A 15 12.86 -3.87 1.59
CA THR A 15 12.60 -5.30 1.76
C THR A 15 13.84 -6.03 2.30
N TYR A 16 13.73 -7.33 2.58
CA TYR A 16 14.87 -8.15 3.01
C TYR A 16 15.99 -8.13 1.96
N PRO A 17 17.28 -8.03 2.39
CA PRO A 17 18.41 -7.95 1.46
C PRO A 17 18.45 -9.08 0.43
N GLN A 18 18.14 -10.32 0.85
CA GLN A 18 18.11 -11.48 -0.04
C GLN A 18 16.99 -11.40 -1.08
N ILE A 19 15.86 -10.73 -0.74
CA ILE A 19 14.76 -10.51 -1.68
C ILE A 19 15.13 -9.41 -2.66
N SER A 20 15.70 -8.29 -2.16
CA SER A 20 16.06 -7.17 -3.02
C SER A 20 17.13 -7.51 -4.05
N GLN A 21 18.05 -8.41 -3.72
CA GLN A 21 19.10 -8.88 -4.65
C GLN A 21 18.54 -9.63 -5.86
N HIS A 22 17.45 -10.37 -5.70
CA HIS A 22 16.90 -11.23 -6.76
C HIS A 22 15.70 -10.62 -7.47
N TYR A 23 14.88 -9.86 -6.74
CA TYR A 23 13.57 -9.39 -7.22
C TYR A 23 13.44 -7.87 -7.26
N GLY A 24 14.41 -7.11 -6.73
CA GLY A 24 14.28 -5.67 -6.53
C GLY A 24 13.61 -5.34 -5.19
N ASP A 25 13.18 -4.08 -5.04
CA ASP A 25 12.63 -3.56 -3.78
C ASP A 25 11.26 -2.89 -4.04
N PHE A 26 10.56 -2.46 -3.00
CA PHE A 26 9.22 -1.86 -3.05
C PHE A 26 9.07 -0.80 -4.13
N ASP A 27 10.01 0.15 -4.22
CA ASP A 27 9.97 1.22 -5.21
C ASP A 27 10.07 0.69 -6.65
N HIS A 28 10.89 -0.33 -6.90
CA HIS A 28 11.01 -0.98 -8.20
C HIS A 28 9.71 -1.67 -8.61
N TRP A 29 9.09 -2.43 -7.71
CA TRP A 29 7.86 -3.17 -8.00
C TRP A 29 6.69 -2.21 -8.23
N ILE A 30 6.58 -1.15 -7.42
CA ILE A 30 5.56 -0.11 -7.61
C ILE A 30 5.78 0.60 -8.95
N HIS A 31 7.02 1.01 -9.26
CA HIS A 31 7.34 1.66 -10.54
C HIS A 31 6.93 0.78 -11.74
N ALA A 32 7.23 -0.52 -11.68
CA ALA A 32 6.81 -1.48 -12.71
C ALA A 32 5.28 -1.55 -12.83
N GLY A 33 4.55 -1.58 -11.71
CA GLY A 33 3.08 -1.60 -11.67
C GLY A 33 2.41 -0.32 -12.19
N LEU A 34 3.08 0.85 -12.05
CA LEU A 34 2.61 2.13 -12.61
C LEU A 34 2.78 2.21 -14.14
N GLY A 35 3.50 1.26 -14.75
CA GLY A 35 3.74 1.21 -16.19
C GLY A 35 4.62 2.34 -16.69
N ASN A 36 4.20 3.00 -17.78
CA ASN A 36 4.98 4.06 -18.42
C ASN A 36 4.75 5.46 -17.80
N SER A 37 4.08 5.55 -16.65
CA SER A 37 3.84 6.83 -16.00
C SER A 37 5.14 7.40 -15.43
N PRO A 38 5.44 8.69 -15.65
CA PRO A 38 6.61 9.30 -15.02
C PRO A 38 6.53 9.17 -13.50
N ALA A 39 7.59 8.65 -12.88
CA ALA A 39 7.68 8.51 -11.45
C ALA A 39 9.03 8.99 -10.92
N SER A 40 9.04 9.47 -9.68
CA SER A 40 10.24 9.82 -8.93
C SER A 40 10.19 9.15 -7.57
N VAL A 41 11.33 8.83 -6.99
CA VAL A 41 11.44 8.14 -5.70
C VAL A 41 12.17 9.04 -4.72
N ILE A 42 11.69 9.07 -3.47
CA ILE A 42 12.40 9.64 -2.32
C ILE A 42 12.42 8.62 -1.17
N SER A 43 13.49 8.60 -0.40
CA SER A 43 13.67 7.72 0.76
C SER A 43 13.34 8.47 2.05
N ALA A 44 12.05 8.59 2.40
CA ALA A 44 11.61 9.30 3.60
C ALA A 44 12.18 8.70 4.89
N HIS A 45 12.35 7.38 4.95
CA HIS A 45 12.96 6.68 6.09
C HIS A 45 14.45 7.02 6.29
N GLN A 46 15.11 7.59 5.27
CA GLN A 46 16.49 8.10 5.33
C GLN A 46 16.57 9.61 5.55
N GLY A 47 15.41 10.27 5.70
CA GLY A 47 15.34 11.70 5.94
C GLY A 47 15.47 12.58 4.68
N GLU A 48 15.28 12.01 3.49
CA GLU A 48 15.22 12.81 2.27
C GLU A 48 14.04 13.80 2.33
N PRO A 49 14.21 15.03 1.81
CA PRO A 49 13.20 16.07 1.90
C PRO A 49 11.97 15.73 1.05
N LEU A 50 10.80 15.95 1.65
CA LEU A 50 9.51 15.81 0.97
C LEU A 50 9.26 17.01 0.04
N PRO A 51 8.91 16.82 -1.24
CA PRO A 51 8.74 17.92 -2.19
C PRO A 51 7.42 18.68 -1.98
N GLU A 52 7.33 19.83 -2.63
CA GLU A 52 6.06 20.58 -2.69
C GLU A 52 5.02 19.84 -3.53
N PRO A 53 3.78 19.67 -3.04
CA PRO A 53 2.73 18.91 -3.72
C PRO A 53 2.41 19.41 -5.14
N THR A 54 2.54 20.71 -5.38
CA THR A 54 2.21 21.34 -6.68
C THR A 54 3.04 20.82 -7.85
N SER A 55 4.18 20.16 -7.57
CA SER A 55 5.06 19.55 -8.59
C SER A 55 4.68 18.11 -8.97
N LEU A 56 3.67 17.52 -8.32
CA LEU A 56 3.33 16.10 -8.42
C LEU A 56 2.01 15.86 -9.18
N ALA A 57 1.89 14.69 -9.81
CA ALA A 57 0.64 14.18 -10.37
C ALA A 57 -0.12 13.29 -9.38
N GLY A 58 0.59 12.64 -8.47
CA GLY A 58 0.05 11.77 -7.44
C GLY A 58 1.14 11.28 -6.50
N VAL A 59 0.76 10.57 -5.44
CA VAL A 59 1.67 10.06 -4.42
C VAL A 59 1.37 8.59 -4.13
N VAL A 60 2.41 7.74 -4.09
CA VAL A 60 2.33 6.36 -3.58
C VAL A 60 3.26 6.22 -2.38
N ILE A 61 2.76 5.72 -1.25
CA ILE A 61 3.54 5.42 -0.04
C ILE A 61 3.77 3.92 0.01
N THR A 62 5.02 3.48 0.10
CA THR A 62 5.37 2.06 0.06
C THR A 62 5.02 1.31 1.36
N GLY A 63 5.14 -0.01 1.34
CA GLY A 63 5.29 -0.84 2.53
C GLY A 63 6.59 -0.55 3.29
N SER A 64 6.66 -1.07 4.53
CA SER A 64 7.83 -1.03 5.41
C SER A 64 7.78 -2.17 6.41
N HIS A 65 8.94 -2.60 6.93
CA HIS A 65 9.01 -3.50 8.09
C HIS A 65 8.86 -2.75 9.43
N ALA A 66 8.88 -1.42 9.41
CA ALA A 66 8.64 -0.59 10.60
C ALA A 66 7.16 -0.63 11.00
N MET A 67 6.88 -0.32 12.27
CA MET A 67 5.52 -0.25 12.81
C MET A 67 5.09 1.20 12.97
N VAL A 68 3.88 1.55 12.52
CA VAL A 68 3.37 2.93 12.65
C VAL A 68 3.36 3.41 14.10
N THR A 69 3.14 2.50 15.04
CA THR A 69 3.12 2.79 16.49
C THR A 69 4.50 3.17 17.07
N GLU A 70 5.62 2.95 16.37
CA GLU A 70 6.96 3.35 16.79
C GLU A 70 7.14 4.88 16.82
N GLN A 71 6.39 5.60 15.98
CA GLN A 71 6.37 7.06 15.95
C GLN A 71 7.77 7.70 15.87
N THR A 72 8.65 7.12 15.03
CA THR A 72 10.02 7.64 14.82
C THR A 72 10.01 9.06 14.24
N PRO A 73 11.11 9.83 14.30
CA PRO A 73 11.13 11.20 13.77
C PRO A 73 10.71 11.34 12.32
N TRP A 74 11.18 10.45 11.43
CA TRP A 74 10.83 10.48 10.01
C TRP A 74 9.34 10.14 9.80
N MET A 75 8.77 9.21 10.59
CA MET A 75 7.34 8.88 10.53
C MET A 75 6.49 10.10 10.91
N ARG A 76 6.83 10.81 11.99
CA ARG A 76 6.11 12.03 12.39
C ARG A 76 6.18 13.11 11.32
N THR A 77 7.36 13.30 10.71
CA THR A 77 7.54 14.25 9.59
C THR A 77 6.65 13.88 8.42
N LEU A 78 6.66 12.61 7.99
CA LEU A 78 5.84 12.12 6.89
C LEU A 78 4.35 12.19 7.22
N THR A 79 3.94 11.79 8.43
CA THR A 79 2.54 11.91 8.92
C THR A 79 2.03 13.34 8.81
N HIS A 80 2.83 14.32 9.27
CA HIS A 80 2.46 15.74 9.18
C HIS A 80 2.33 16.21 7.72
N TRP A 81 3.28 15.81 6.88
CA TRP A 81 3.26 16.15 5.45
C TRP A 81 2.04 15.55 4.75
N LEU A 82 1.71 14.28 5.00
CA LEU A 82 0.52 13.62 4.45
C LEU A 82 -0.78 14.29 4.89
N TYR A 83 -0.88 14.64 6.18
CA TYR A 83 -2.03 15.39 6.68
C TYR A 83 -2.21 16.72 5.93
N ARG A 84 -1.12 17.50 5.77
CA ARG A 84 -1.12 18.76 5.02
C ARG A 84 -1.47 18.54 3.55
N LEU A 85 -0.85 17.54 2.91
CA LEU A 85 -1.14 17.19 1.51
C LEU A 85 -2.64 16.96 1.28
N VAL A 86 -3.27 16.11 2.09
CA VAL A 86 -4.69 15.78 1.94
C VAL A 86 -5.59 16.98 2.24
N LYS A 87 -5.21 17.81 3.23
CA LYS A 87 -5.96 19.02 3.60
C LYS A 87 -5.89 20.11 2.54
N ASP A 88 -4.66 20.41 2.08
CA ASP A 88 -4.37 21.58 1.27
C ASP A 88 -4.50 21.28 -0.24
N SER A 89 -4.51 19.99 -0.61
CA SER A 89 -4.63 19.52 -1.99
C SER A 89 -5.61 18.34 -2.10
N PRO A 90 -6.91 18.54 -1.81
CA PRO A 90 -7.89 17.45 -1.69
C PRO A 90 -8.13 16.68 -3.00
N ALA A 91 -7.71 17.21 -4.14
CA ALA A 91 -7.77 16.56 -5.45
C ALA A 91 -6.49 15.79 -5.81
N MET A 92 -5.46 15.79 -4.95
CA MET A 92 -4.22 15.04 -5.18
C MET A 92 -4.47 13.55 -4.97
N PRO A 93 -4.28 12.68 -6.00
CA PRO A 93 -4.38 11.25 -5.83
C PRO A 93 -3.27 10.72 -4.90
N VAL A 94 -3.67 9.98 -3.86
CA VAL A 94 -2.75 9.37 -2.89
C VAL A 94 -3.10 7.90 -2.72
N LEU A 95 -2.09 7.02 -2.75
CA LEU A 95 -2.23 5.58 -2.50
C LEU A 95 -1.21 5.12 -1.46
N GLY A 96 -1.69 4.64 -0.31
CA GLY A 96 -0.86 4.00 0.71
C GLY A 96 -0.93 2.48 0.60
N LEU A 97 0.23 1.80 0.61
CA LEU A 97 0.35 0.34 0.54
C LEU A 97 0.86 -0.21 1.87
N CYS A 98 0.18 -1.16 2.47
CA CYS A 98 0.54 -1.84 3.72
C CYS A 98 0.90 -0.85 4.84
N PHE A 99 2.17 -0.64 5.15
CA PHE A 99 2.62 0.41 6.07
C PHE A 99 2.10 1.80 5.65
N GLY A 100 2.15 2.12 4.35
CA GLY A 100 1.63 3.38 3.81
C GLY A 100 0.13 3.55 4.03
N HIS A 101 -0.66 2.47 3.95
CA HIS A 101 -2.09 2.45 4.29
C HIS A 101 -2.31 2.80 5.76
N GLN A 102 -1.55 2.15 6.65
CA GLN A 102 -1.62 2.38 8.09
C GLN A 102 -1.18 3.79 8.47
N LEU A 103 -0.06 4.27 7.90
CA LEU A 103 0.46 5.62 8.17
C LEU A 103 -0.52 6.69 7.68
N LEU A 104 -1.14 6.48 6.52
CA LEU A 104 -2.16 7.38 5.97
C LEU A 104 -3.40 7.42 6.86
N ALA A 105 -3.88 6.27 7.32
CA ALA A 105 -4.99 6.21 8.28
C ALA A 105 -4.64 6.95 9.59
N HIS A 106 -3.45 6.73 10.14
CA HIS A 106 -2.97 7.41 11.33
C HIS A 106 -2.88 8.95 11.11
N ALA A 107 -2.35 9.38 9.99
CA ALA A 107 -2.25 10.81 9.65
C ALA A 107 -3.61 11.51 9.57
N LEU A 108 -4.65 10.77 9.19
CA LEU A 108 -6.03 11.27 9.07
C LEU A 108 -6.88 11.04 10.32
N GLY A 109 -6.27 10.59 11.43
CA GLY A 109 -6.94 10.42 12.72
C GLY A 109 -7.62 9.06 12.93
N GLY A 110 -7.26 8.05 12.13
CA GLY A 110 -7.61 6.66 12.36
C GLY A 110 -6.73 6.02 13.45
N GLU A 111 -7.15 4.86 13.93
CA GLU A 111 -6.44 4.08 14.94
C GLU A 111 -5.71 2.91 14.26
N VAL A 112 -4.41 2.82 14.51
CA VAL A 112 -3.54 1.74 14.03
C VAL A 112 -2.89 1.06 15.23
N ALA A 113 -2.99 -0.26 15.31
CA ALA A 113 -2.36 -1.07 16.35
C ALA A 113 -2.13 -2.49 15.85
N ASP A 114 -1.51 -3.32 16.69
CA ASP A 114 -1.34 -4.74 16.40
C ASP A 114 -2.72 -5.39 16.18
N ASN A 115 -2.82 -6.19 15.12
CA ASN A 115 -4.07 -6.88 14.83
C ASN A 115 -4.36 -7.91 15.94
N PRO A 116 -5.55 -7.89 16.55
CA PRO A 116 -5.92 -8.85 17.61
C PRO A 116 -5.85 -10.32 17.18
N MET A 117 -5.95 -10.59 15.88
CA MET A 117 -5.82 -11.95 15.32
C MET A 117 -4.35 -12.33 15.02
N GLY A 118 -3.40 -11.43 15.30
CA GLY A 118 -1.98 -11.64 15.03
C GLY A 118 -1.57 -11.26 13.61
N MET A 119 -0.44 -11.79 13.15
CA MET A 119 0.10 -11.53 11.82
C MET A 119 -0.75 -12.20 10.73
N GLU A 120 -1.05 -11.45 9.67
CA GLU A 120 -1.62 -11.99 8.43
C GLU A 120 -0.53 -12.06 7.37
N VAL A 121 -0.38 -13.21 6.69
CA VAL A 121 0.66 -13.42 5.68
C VAL A 121 0.21 -14.42 4.61
N GLY A 122 0.67 -14.22 3.38
CA GLY A 122 0.41 -15.12 2.25
C GLY A 122 -0.55 -14.52 1.24
N THR A 123 -1.21 -15.40 0.47
CA THR A 123 -2.27 -15.03 -0.47
C THR A 123 -3.62 -15.22 0.19
N VAL A 124 -4.38 -14.14 0.34
CA VAL A 124 -5.66 -14.15 1.07
C VAL A 124 -6.83 -13.69 0.19
N PRO A 125 -8.04 -14.20 0.44
CA PRO A 125 -9.23 -13.70 -0.24
C PRO A 125 -9.62 -12.32 0.29
N LEU A 126 -10.07 -11.45 -0.62
CA LEU A 126 -10.68 -10.16 -0.28
C LEU A 126 -12.19 -10.21 -0.46
N ARG A 127 -12.90 -9.38 0.31
CA ARG A 127 -14.33 -9.08 0.14
C ARG A 127 -14.47 -7.59 -0.10
N LEU A 128 -14.85 -7.20 -1.31
CA LEU A 128 -15.21 -5.82 -1.58
C LEU A 128 -16.56 -5.50 -0.92
N THR A 129 -16.66 -4.30 -0.37
CA THR A 129 -17.94 -3.72 0.03
C THR A 129 -18.71 -3.24 -1.22
N GLU A 130 -19.98 -2.89 -1.06
CA GLU A 130 -20.76 -2.25 -2.13
C GLU A 130 -20.05 -0.99 -2.65
N ALA A 131 -19.50 -0.16 -1.74
CA ALA A 131 -18.69 0.99 -2.12
C ALA A 131 -17.41 0.59 -2.87
N GLY A 132 -16.78 -0.51 -2.50
CA GLY A 132 -15.59 -1.03 -3.18
C GLY A 132 -15.85 -1.45 -4.63
N HIS A 133 -17.00 -2.06 -4.89
CA HIS A 133 -17.41 -2.44 -6.25
C HIS A 133 -17.61 -1.24 -7.18
N HIS A 134 -17.97 -0.08 -6.64
CA HIS A 134 -18.19 1.17 -7.40
C HIS A 134 -17.02 2.16 -7.28
N ASP A 135 -15.96 1.80 -6.56
CA ASP A 135 -14.83 2.70 -6.32
C ASP A 135 -13.96 2.88 -7.57
N PRO A 136 -13.53 4.11 -7.91
CA PRO A 136 -12.70 4.38 -9.07
C PRO A 136 -11.41 3.55 -9.15
N LEU A 137 -10.82 3.20 -8.01
CA LEU A 137 -9.59 2.41 -7.94
C LEU A 137 -9.88 0.90 -7.86
N LEU A 138 -10.77 0.47 -6.96
CA LEU A 138 -10.98 -0.93 -6.62
C LEU A 138 -11.98 -1.66 -7.51
N SER A 139 -12.84 -0.98 -8.27
CA SER A 139 -13.83 -1.64 -9.16
C SER A 139 -13.22 -2.50 -10.27
N ALA A 140 -11.90 -2.47 -10.46
CA ALA A 140 -11.18 -3.39 -11.35
C ALA A 140 -11.00 -4.79 -10.72
N ILE A 141 -11.13 -4.89 -9.40
CA ILE A 141 -11.04 -6.15 -8.66
C ILE A 141 -12.41 -6.83 -8.74
N VAL A 142 -12.51 -7.95 -9.47
CA VAL A 142 -13.79 -8.61 -9.76
C VAL A 142 -13.82 -10.05 -9.28
N GLY A 143 -15.01 -10.64 -9.13
CA GLY A 143 -15.20 -12.04 -8.79
C GLY A 143 -14.82 -12.38 -7.34
N HIS A 144 -13.93 -13.36 -7.17
CA HIS A 144 -13.38 -13.78 -5.86
C HIS A 144 -11.91 -13.37 -5.78
N PRO A 145 -11.65 -12.10 -5.50
CA PRO A 145 -10.30 -11.54 -5.60
C PRO A 145 -9.40 -12.09 -4.49
N TRP A 146 -8.13 -12.27 -4.86
CA TRP A 146 -7.04 -12.64 -3.96
C TRP A 146 -6.01 -11.52 -3.94
N ALA A 147 -5.31 -11.37 -2.81
CA ALA A 147 -4.23 -10.39 -2.67
C ALA A 147 -3.09 -10.95 -1.82
N GLN A 148 -1.89 -10.41 -2.01
CA GLN A 148 -0.72 -10.71 -1.19
C GLN A 148 -0.72 -9.82 0.05
N VAL A 149 -0.51 -10.41 1.23
CA VAL A 149 -0.45 -9.68 2.51
C VAL A 149 0.75 -10.12 3.34
N VAL A 150 1.37 -9.16 4.03
CA VAL A 150 2.36 -9.40 5.10
C VAL A 150 2.23 -8.25 6.09
N HIS A 151 1.49 -8.41 7.17
CA HIS A 151 1.36 -7.34 8.17
C HIS A 151 1.04 -7.88 9.57
N ARG A 152 1.47 -7.14 10.59
CA ARG A 152 1.17 -7.36 12.01
C ARG A 152 0.18 -6.35 12.55
N GLN A 153 0.31 -5.09 12.08
CA GLN A 153 -0.59 -4.01 12.44
C GLN A 153 -1.69 -3.87 11.40
N SER A 154 -2.82 -3.34 11.84
CA SER A 154 -4.00 -3.06 11.02
C SER A 154 -4.60 -1.71 11.38
N VAL A 155 -5.40 -1.17 10.47
CA VAL A 155 -6.27 -0.03 10.74
C VAL A 155 -7.49 -0.54 11.50
N LEU A 156 -7.45 -0.47 12.84
CA LEU A 156 -8.54 -0.94 13.70
C LEU A 156 -9.78 -0.03 13.62
N THR A 157 -9.54 1.29 13.50
CA THR A 157 -10.59 2.28 13.28
C THR A 157 -10.20 3.19 12.12
N PRO A 158 -10.89 3.10 10.98
CA PRO A 158 -10.65 4.00 9.85
C PRO A 158 -10.82 5.47 10.22
N PRO A 159 -10.16 6.41 9.51
CA PRO A 159 -10.36 7.84 9.72
C PRO A 159 -11.83 8.23 9.63
N ARG A 160 -12.26 9.19 10.46
CA ARG A 160 -13.65 9.68 10.40
C ARG A 160 -13.96 10.27 9.02
N GLY A 161 -14.98 9.74 8.37
CA GLY A 161 -15.37 10.12 7.00
C GLY A 161 -14.69 9.27 5.90
N ALA A 162 -13.86 8.30 6.27
CA ALA A 162 -13.39 7.30 5.33
C ALA A 162 -14.47 6.26 5.03
N THR A 163 -14.45 5.73 3.81
CA THR A 163 -15.29 4.62 3.36
C THR A 163 -14.45 3.37 3.27
N VAL A 164 -14.81 2.30 4.00
CA VAL A 164 -14.16 0.99 3.86
C VAL A 164 -14.58 0.38 2.53
N LEU A 165 -13.60 -0.06 1.74
CA LEU A 165 -13.80 -0.59 0.38
C LEU A 165 -13.62 -2.11 0.31
N ALA A 166 -12.76 -2.67 1.15
CA ALA A 166 -12.50 -4.10 1.21
C ALA A 166 -12.18 -4.56 2.63
N SER A 167 -12.49 -5.81 2.91
CA SER A 167 -12.19 -6.51 4.16
C SER A 167 -11.92 -7.98 3.89
N ASN A 168 -11.48 -8.71 4.92
CA ASN A 168 -11.51 -10.16 4.95
C ASN A 168 -11.83 -10.64 6.37
N VAL A 169 -11.65 -11.94 6.66
CA VAL A 169 -11.96 -12.50 8.01
C VAL A 169 -10.92 -12.08 9.05
N HIS A 170 -9.70 -11.73 8.64
CA HIS A 170 -8.59 -11.36 9.52
C HIS A 170 -8.54 -9.86 9.78
N ASP A 171 -8.85 -9.05 8.76
CA ASP A 171 -8.77 -7.59 8.83
C ASP A 171 -10.05 -6.94 8.27
N ALA A 172 -10.70 -6.15 9.10
CA ALA A 172 -11.95 -5.44 8.75
C ALA A 172 -11.70 -4.24 7.80
N CYS A 173 -10.45 -3.80 7.62
CA CYS A 173 -10.07 -2.65 6.81
C CYS A 173 -8.92 -2.97 5.86
N GLN A 174 -9.12 -3.93 4.95
CA GLN A 174 -8.16 -4.26 3.89
C GLN A 174 -8.00 -3.13 2.85
N ALA A 175 -8.99 -2.24 2.74
CA ALA A 175 -8.89 -1.03 1.95
C ALA A 175 -9.89 0.02 2.42
N PHE A 176 -9.49 1.29 2.35
CA PHE A 176 -10.38 2.43 2.55
C PHE A 176 -10.13 3.52 1.51
N ARG A 177 -11.12 4.41 1.33
CA ARG A 177 -10.98 5.70 0.66
C ARG A 177 -11.38 6.82 1.61
N TYR A 178 -10.59 7.90 1.61
CA TYR A 178 -10.89 9.15 2.28
C TYR A 178 -11.03 10.28 1.27
N GLY A 179 -12.14 11.01 1.31
CA GLY A 179 -12.48 11.97 0.26
C GLY A 179 -12.66 11.30 -1.11
N GLU A 180 -12.23 11.97 -2.19
CA GLU A 180 -12.45 11.53 -3.57
C GLU A 180 -11.31 10.66 -4.11
N CYS A 181 -10.05 10.88 -3.66
CA CYS A 181 -8.87 10.34 -4.33
C CYS A 181 -7.72 9.95 -3.38
N VAL A 182 -8.01 9.67 -2.11
CA VAL A 182 -7.02 9.21 -1.14
C VAL A 182 -7.38 7.78 -0.74
N TRP A 183 -6.55 6.81 -1.14
CA TRP A 183 -6.76 5.38 -0.89
C TRP A 183 -5.67 4.80 -0.01
N GLY A 184 -6.05 3.86 0.82
CA GLY A 184 -5.15 2.96 1.51
C GLY A 184 -5.56 1.52 1.25
N VAL A 185 -4.59 0.65 0.94
CA VAL A 185 -4.78 -0.80 0.82
C VAL A 185 -3.78 -1.53 1.71
N GLN A 186 -4.26 -2.46 2.54
CA GLN A 186 -3.41 -3.23 3.46
C GLN A 186 -2.58 -4.28 2.74
N PHE A 187 -3.06 -4.75 1.62
CA PHE A 187 -2.38 -5.73 0.78
C PHE A 187 -1.31 -5.09 -0.11
N HIS A 188 -0.48 -5.93 -0.73
CA HIS A 188 0.63 -5.57 -1.61
C HIS A 188 0.26 -5.84 -3.07
N PRO A 189 -0.29 -4.86 -3.82
CA PRO A 189 -0.56 -5.01 -5.24
C PRO A 189 0.71 -5.11 -6.09
N GLU A 190 1.85 -4.69 -5.55
CA GLU A 190 3.16 -4.74 -6.18
C GLU A 190 3.84 -6.12 -6.07
N PHE A 191 3.34 -7.04 -5.24
CA PHE A 191 3.96 -8.35 -5.05
C PHE A 191 3.53 -9.35 -6.12
N SER A 192 4.50 -9.98 -6.77
CA SER A 192 4.28 -11.22 -7.53
C SER A 192 4.16 -12.43 -6.58
N ALA A 193 3.69 -13.55 -7.11
CA ALA A 193 3.70 -14.81 -6.38
C ALA A 193 5.12 -15.22 -5.93
N ASP A 194 6.15 -14.95 -6.75
CA ASP A 194 7.53 -15.28 -6.41
C ASP A 194 8.08 -14.41 -5.28
N VAL A 195 7.75 -13.12 -5.25
CA VAL A 195 8.07 -12.23 -4.12
C VAL A 195 7.39 -12.72 -2.86
N MET A 196 6.11 -13.12 -2.90
CA MET A 196 5.41 -13.66 -1.73
C MET A 196 6.06 -14.96 -1.24
N ARG A 197 6.45 -15.89 -2.13
CA ARG A 197 7.19 -17.10 -1.75
C ARG A 197 8.49 -16.79 -1.04
N ALA A 198 9.25 -15.80 -1.56
CA ALA A 198 10.49 -15.36 -0.94
C ALA A 198 10.25 -14.73 0.46
N TYR A 199 9.17 -13.97 0.64
CA TYR A 199 8.76 -13.44 1.95
C TYR A 199 8.43 -14.55 2.95
N LEU A 200 7.64 -15.56 2.56
CA LEU A 200 7.31 -16.69 3.40
C LEU A 200 8.57 -17.45 3.87
N GLN A 201 9.53 -17.65 2.97
CA GLN A 201 10.82 -18.27 3.31
C GLN A 201 11.65 -17.39 4.24
N ALA A 202 11.66 -16.07 4.03
CA ALA A 202 12.40 -15.14 4.89
C ALA A 202 11.84 -15.05 6.31
N LEU A 203 10.54 -15.32 6.50
CA LEU A 203 9.86 -15.34 7.79
C LEU A 203 10.01 -16.68 8.55
N SER A 204 10.56 -17.72 7.89
CA SER A 204 10.75 -19.04 8.49
C SER A 204 11.77 -18.99 9.63
N GLY A 205 11.42 -19.59 10.76
CA GLY A 205 12.27 -19.66 11.95
C GLY A 205 12.28 -18.41 12.83
N ASP A 206 11.70 -17.29 12.35
CA ASP A 206 11.51 -16.07 13.13
C ASP A 206 10.03 -15.86 13.49
N SER A 207 9.22 -15.54 12.50
CA SER A 207 7.80 -15.22 12.69
C SER A 207 6.86 -16.38 12.35
N LEU A 208 7.33 -17.33 11.55
CA LEU A 208 6.59 -18.52 11.12
C LEU A 208 7.38 -19.79 11.41
N THR A 209 6.69 -20.86 11.82
CA THR A 209 7.26 -22.20 11.81
C THR A 209 7.38 -22.73 10.38
N GLN A 210 8.28 -23.69 10.13
CA GLN A 210 8.42 -24.30 8.81
C GLN A 210 7.09 -24.89 8.31
N GLN A 211 6.31 -25.53 9.20
CA GLN A 211 5.00 -26.08 8.85
C GLN A 211 4.01 -25.00 8.36
N GLN A 212 4.02 -23.82 8.99
CA GLN A 212 3.19 -22.70 8.55
C GLN A 212 3.65 -22.18 7.19
N VAL A 213 4.97 -22.04 6.98
CA VAL A 213 5.54 -21.67 5.67
C VAL A 213 5.09 -22.64 4.60
N ASP A 214 5.25 -23.95 4.81
CA ASP A 214 4.87 -24.99 3.85
C ASP A 214 3.37 -24.94 3.51
N THR A 215 2.53 -24.67 4.51
CA THR A 215 1.09 -24.51 4.31
C THR A 215 0.78 -23.29 3.46
N HIS A 216 1.34 -22.11 3.80
CA HIS A 216 1.10 -20.88 3.02
C HIS A 216 1.63 -20.97 1.59
N LEU A 217 2.78 -21.63 1.37
CA LEU A 217 3.36 -21.82 0.04
C LEU A 217 2.43 -22.55 -0.93
N GLN A 218 1.59 -23.47 -0.44
CA GLN A 218 0.60 -24.20 -1.27
C GLN A 218 -0.48 -23.28 -1.83
N ASP A 219 -0.79 -22.19 -1.12
CA ASP A 219 -1.86 -21.27 -1.47
C ASP A 219 -1.37 -20.05 -2.28
N VAL A 220 -0.03 -19.86 -2.41
CA VAL A 220 0.52 -18.72 -3.15
C VAL A 220 0.16 -18.81 -4.63
N ARG A 221 -0.45 -17.75 -5.13
CA ARG A 221 -0.87 -17.59 -6.53
C ARG A 221 -0.67 -16.17 -7.02
N GLU A 222 -0.71 -15.94 -8.33
CA GLU A 222 -0.75 -14.61 -8.90
C GLU A 222 -2.09 -13.92 -8.60
N CYS A 223 -2.01 -12.63 -8.24
CA CYS A 223 -3.15 -11.80 -7.86
C CYS A 223 -3.35 -10.67 -8.88
N GLN A 224 -3.61 -11.01 -10.14
CA GLN A 224 -3.66 -10.06 -11.26
C GLN A 224 -4.65 -8.93 -11.04
N ASP A 225 -5.83 -9.22 -10.49
CA ASP A 225 -6.85 -8.19 -10.21
C ASP A 225 -6.33 -7.18 -9.19
N ALA A 226 -5.75 -7.63 -8.07
CA ALA A 226 -5.16 -6.77 -7.06
C ALA A 226 -3.99 -5.96 -7.63
N SER A 227 -3.10 -6.58 -8.43
CA SER A 227 -1.96 -5.90 -9.06
C SER A 227 -2.40 -4.81 -10.05
N SER A 228 -3.55 -4.97 -10.70
CA SER A 228 -4.07 -4.03 -11.68
C SER A 228 -4.36 -2.63 -11.12
N ILE A 229 -4.52 -2.49 -9.78
CA ILE A 229 -4.82 -1.20 -9.16
C ILE A 229 -3.68 -0.19 -9.32
N LEU A 230 -2.42 -0.63 -9.43
CA LEU A 230 -1.30 0.30 -9.65
C LEU A 230 -1.40 1.01 -11.00
N ALA A 231 -1.62 0.26 -12.07
CA ALA A 231 -1.84 0.84 -13.39
C ALA A 231 -3.12 1.69 -13.44
N ARG A 232 -4.15 1.31 -12.67
CA ARG A 232 -5.38 2.09 -12.56
C ARG A 232 -5.14 3.39 -11.79
N PHE A 233 -4.40 3.35 -10.68
CA PHE A 233 -3.98 4.54 -9.95
C PHE A 233 -3.22 5.51 -10.85
N ALA A 234 -2.27 5.00 -11.64
CA ALA A 234 -1.52 5.83 -12.60
C ALA A 234 -2.45 6.55 -13.59
N ARG A 235 -3.52 5.90 -14.07
CA ARG A 235 -4.52 6.54 -14.93
C ARG A 235 -5.32 7.62 -14.22
N LEU A 236 -5.62 7.44 -12.92
CA LEU A 236 -6.35 8.45 -12.12
C LEU A 236 -5.52 9.71 -11.85
N THR A 237 -4.18 9.64 -11.99
CA THR A 237 -3.29 10.81 -11.85
C THR A 237 -3.17 11.64 -13.14
N LEU A 238 -3.69 11.14 -14.26
CA LEU A 238 -3.66 11.89 -15.52
C LEU A 238 -4.70 13.02 -15.49
N PRO A 239 -4.38 14.17 -16.14
CA PRO A 239 -5.37 15.23 -16.30
C PRO A 239 -6.62 14.67 -16.97
N GLN A 240 -7.77 14.89 -16.37
CA GLN A 240 -9.06 14.59 -17.00
C GLN A 240 -9.18 15.51 -18.22
N VAL A 241 -9.22 14.92 -19.43
CA VAL A 241 -9.52 15.69 -20.64
C VAL A 241 -10.99 16.05 -20.55
N ALA A 242 -11.24 17.36 -20.41
CA ALA A 242 -12.58 17.93 -20.35
C ALA A 242 -13.31 17.78 -21.70
#